data_5760a82d08ff2a5e6fa99e658ac730f5
#
_entry.id   5760a82d08ff2a5e6fa99e658ac730f5
#
_cell.length_a   1.000
_cell.length_b   1.000
_cell.length_c   1.000
_cell.angle_alpha   90.00
_cell.angle_beta   90.00
_cell.angle_gamma   90.00
#
_symmetry.space_group_name_H-M   'P 1'
#
loop_
_entity.id
_entity.type
_entity.pdbx_description
1 polymer ?
#
loop_
_entity_poly.entity_id
_entity_poly.type
_entity_poly.pdbx_seq_one_letter_code
_entity_poly.pdbx_strand_id
1 'polypeptide(L)'
;MSLVYIDDYLRTKGMRSRIAITVHDSIVIDCPREEVDEVAKVACFIMENLPIDFLTINWKGEQMRFPIVADVEIGENYNDMVDYDADEVNKFASYKGYVKYYKDQAKFEDYKNAGMISEEQMEVGINAVKASIEQYKLIV
;
A
#
# COMPACT_ATOMS: atom_id res chain seq x y z
N MET A 1 -6.12 -9.80 17.09
CA MET A 1 -4.92 -9.44 17.89
C MET A 1 -4.17 -8.25 17.25
N SER A 2 -3.84 -8.27 15.96
CA SER A 2 -3.20 -7.14 15.24
C SER A 2 -3.92 -5.82 15.44
N LEU A 3 -5.25 -5.81 15.35
CA LEU A 3 -6.10 -4.62 15.56
C LEU A 3 -5.82 -3.91 16.88
N VAL A 4 -5.72 -4.68 17.97
CA VAL A 4 -5.50 -4.13 19.32
C VAL A 4 -4.14 -3.46 19.40
N TYR A 5 -3.09 -4.09 18.86
CA TYR A 5 -1.73 -3.54 18.88
C TYR A 5 -1.59 -2.32 17.98
N ILE A 6 -2.25 -2.32 16.81
CA ILE A 6 -2.24 -1.16 15.90
C ILE A 6 -2.98 0.01 16.55
N ASP A 7 -4.19 -0.22 17.10
CA ASP A 7 -4.98 0.83 17.74
C ASP A 7 -4.25 1.42 18.96
N ASP A 8 -3.64 0.56 19.79
CA ASP A 8 -2.84 0.99 20.93
C ASP A 8 -1.63 1.84 20.52
N TYR A 9 -0.93 1.42 19.47
CA TYR A 9 0.19 2.21 18.91
C TYR A 9 -0.28 3.60 18.44
N LEU A 10 -1.33 3.65 17.60
CA LEU A 10 -1.84 4.90 17.06
C LEU A 10 -2.26 5.87 18.17
N ARG A 11 -2.94 5.37 19.21
CA ARG A 11 -3.36 6.17 20.36
C ARG A 11 -2.20 6.63 21.23
N THR A 12 -1.26 5.73 21.53
CA THR A 12 -0.11 6.04 22.39
C THR A 12 0.80 7.10 21.75
N LYS A 13 0.94 7.05 20.43
CA LYS A 13 1.69 8.04 19.64
C LYS A 13 0.92 9.35 19.42
N GLY A 14 -0.36 9.41 19.76
CA GLY A 14 -1.21 10.56 19.51
C GLY A 14 -1.46 10.83 18.03
N MET A 15 -1.38 9.79 17.20
CA MET A 15 -1.60 9.88 15.75
C MET A 15 -3.06 10.21 15.43
N ARG A 16 -3.29 10.85 14.30
CA ARG A 16 -4.65 11.14 13.79
C ARG A 16 -5.26 9.97 13.04
N SER A 17 -4.42 9.03 12.58
CA SER A 17 -4.84 7.81 11.90
C SER A 17 -5.78 6.97 12.77
N ARG A 18 -6.78 6.36 12.14
CA ARG A 18 -7.80 5.54 12.83
C ARG A 18 -8.12 4.30 12.01
N ILE A 19 -8.31 3.18 12.68
CA ILE A 19 -8.86 1.97 12.04
C ILE A 19 -10.31 2.27 11.65
N ALA A 20 -10.59 2.17 10.35
CA ALA A 20 -11.91 2.48 9.80
C ALA A 20 -12.77 1.22 9.68
N ILE A 21 -12.21 0.14 9.12
CA ILE A 21 -12.94 -1.10 8.86
C ILE A 21 -11.98 -2.30 8.84
N THR A 22 -12.51 -3.47 9.11
CA THR A 22 -11.81 -4.75 8.94
C THR A 22 -12.63 -5.67 8.06
N VAL A 23 -11.98 -6.30 7.10
CA VAL A 23 -12.61 -7.25 6.19
C VAL A 23 -11.73 -8.49 6.14
N HIS A 24 -12.22 -9.60 6.72
CA HIS A 24 -11.47 -10.86 6.85
C HIS A 24 -10.11 -10.65 7.53
N ASP A 25 -9.04 -10.74 6.79
CA ASP A 25 -7.64 -10.60 7.21
C ASP A 25 -7.05 -9.21 6.90
N SER A 26 -7.83 -8.33 6.28
CA SER A 26 -7.40 -6.97 5.97
C SER A 26 -7.87 -5.94 6.98
N ILE A 27 -7.06 -4.90 7.16
CA ILE A 27 -7.31 -3.76 8.05
C ILE A 27 -7.23 -2.49 7.22
N VAL A 28 -8.31 -1.72 7.20
CA VAL A 28 -8.35 -0.42 6.52
C VAL A 28 -8.18 0.68 7.56
N ILE A 29 -7.22 1.55 7.31
CA ILE A 29 -6.88 2.67 8.19
C ILE A 29 -7.12 3.98 7.44
N ASP A 30 -7.95 4.85 8.00
CA ASP A 30 -8.04 6.24 7.57
C ASP A 30 -6.83 6.98 8.11
N CYS A 31 -5.98 7.46 7.20
CA CYS A 31 -4.64 7.92 7.52
C CYS A 31 -4.34 9.26 6.84
N PRO A 32 -3.98 10.31 7.62
CA PRO A 32 -3.47 11.54 7.04
C PRO A 32 -2.15 11.27 6.29
N ARG A 33 -1.93 12.02 5.22
CA ARG A 33 -0.79 11.81 4.30
C ARG A 33 0.57 11.78 4.98
N GLU A 34 0.76 12.63 5.97
CA GLU A 34 2.01 12.74 6.75
C GLU A 34 2.29 11.52 7.64
N GLU A 35 1.28 10.71 7.94
CA GLU A 35 1.42 9.53 8.80
C GLU A 35 1.52 8.22 8.02
N VAL A 36 1.25 8.22 6.70
CA VAL A 36 1.15 7.02 5.86
C VAL A 36 2.38 6.12 5.97
N ASP A 37 3.59 6.67 5.85
CA ASP A 37 4.82 5.89 5.85
C ASP A 37 5.06 5.20 7.21
N GLU A 38 4.82 5.91 8.32
CA GLU A 38 4.94 5.33 9.66
C GLU A 38 3.86 4.28 9.91
N VAL A 39 2.61 4.58 9.56
CA VAL A 39 1.48 3.66 9.76
C VAL A 39 1.66 2.40 8.93
N ALA A 40 2.07 2.51 7.67
CA ALA A 40 2.33 1.37 6.80
C ALA A 40 3.39 0.44 7.40
N LYS A 41 4.54 0.99 7.80
CA LYS A 41 5.64 0.23 8.41
C LYS A 41 5.24 -0.46 9.71
N VAL A 42 4.55 0.26 10.59
CA VAL A 42 4.15 -0.27 11.89
C VAL A 42 3.05 -1.32 11.76
N ALA A 43 2.05 -1.08 10.91
CA ALA A 43 0.99 -2.06 10.68
C ALA A 43 1.53 -3.37 10.12
N CYS A 44 2.39 -3.32 9.09
CA CYS A 44 3.08 -4.50 8.58
C CYS A 44 3.88 -5.20 9.67
N PHE A 45 4.72 -4.47 10.39
CA PHE A 45 5.54 -5.06 11.45
C PHE A 45 4.69 -5.77 12.49
N ILE A 46 3.60 -5.17 12.95
CA ILE A 46 2.69 -5.76 13.93
C ILE A 46 2.02 -7.02 13.35
N MET A 47 1.51 -6.96 12.12
CA MET A 47 0.81 -8.08 11.50
C MET A 47 1.76 -9.29 11.28
N GLU A 48 2.98 -9.03 10.88
CA GLU A 48 3.99 -10.05 10.61
C GLU A 48 4.62 -10.64 11.89
N ASN A 49 4.65 -9.88 12.98
CA ASN A 49 5.35 -10.23 14.21
C ASN A 49 4.45 -10.45 15.43
N LEU A 50 3.22 -10.88 15.22
CA LEU A 50 2.32 -11.18 16.33
C LEU A 50 2.96 -12.20 17.30
N PRO A 51 2.89 -11.96 18.63
CA PRO A 51 3.43 -12.87 19.63
C PRO A 51 2.49 -14.07 19.81
N ILE A 52 2.47 -14.98 18.85
CA ILE A 52 1.59 -16.14 18.82
C ILE A 52 2.47 -17.40 18.76
N ASP A 53 2.47 -18.18 19.84
CA ASP A 53 3.34 -19.34 20.00
C ASP A 53 3.08 -20.43 18.96
N PHE A 54 1.84 -20.63 18.52
CA PHE A 54 1.51 -21.65 17.51
C PHE A 54 2.01 -21.33 16.08
N LEU A 55 2.49 -20.10 15.85
CA LEU A 55 3.20 -19.76 14.61
C LEU A 55 4.65 -20.23 14.60
N THR A 56 5.13 -20.77 15.73
CA THR A 56 6.46 -21.32 15.84
C THR A 56 6.35 -22.85 15.87
N ILE A 57 6.95 -23.50 14.90
CA ILE A 57 7.01 -24.97 14.81
C ILE A 57 8.45 -25.46 15.03
N ASN A 58 8.58 -26.63 15.64
CA ASN A 58 9.87 -27.30 15.73
C ASN A 58 9.96 -28.34 14.59
N TRP A 59 10.83 -28.07 13.64
CA TRP A 59 11.07 -28.95 12.50
C TRP A 59 12.51 -29.41 12.50
N LYS A 60 12.73 -30.74 12.60
CA LYS A 60 14.06 -31.35 12.63
C LYS A 60 15.02 -30.77 13.69
N GLY A 61 14.50 -30.36 14.84
CA GLY A 61 15.28 -29.79 15.93
C GLY A 61 15.55 -28.27 15.83
N GLU A 62 15.07 -27.61 14.77
CA GLU A 62 15.15 -26.17 14.62
C GLU A 62 13.78 -25.53 14.84
N GLN A 63 13.76 -24.42 15.57
CA GLN A 63 12.55 -23.59 15.70
C GLN A 63 12.39 -22.73 14.46
N MET A 64 11.31 -22.97 13.73
CA MET A 64 10.94 -22.20 12.54
C MET A 64 9.64 -21.45 12.82
N ARG A 65 9.63 -20.15 12.51
CA ARG A 65 8.40 -19.36 12.54
C ARG A 65 7.72 -19.42 11.17
N PHE A 66 6.40 -19.59 11.19
CA PHE A 66 5.60 -19.51 9.97
C PHE A 66 5.66 -18.06 9.43
N PRO A 67 6.10 -17.86 8.18
CA PRO A 67 6.16 -16.52 7.60
C PRO A 67 4.74 -16.01 7.35
N ILE A 68 4.38 -14.92 8.02
CA ILE A 68 3.20 -14.12 7.69
C ILE A 68 3.74 -12.89 6.99
N VAL A 69 3.22 -12.62 5.79
CA VAL A 69 3.57 -11.42 5.00
C VAL A 69 2.33 -10.54 4.96
N ALA A 70 2.51 -9.26 5.20
CA ALA A 70 1.48 -8.25 5.10
C ALA A 70 1.81 -7.31 3.94
N ASP A 71 0.87 -7.17 3.01
CA ASP A 71 0.95 -6.22 1.91
C ASP A 71 0.19 -4.94 2.27
N VAL A 72 0.66 -3.82 1.76
CA VAL A 72 0.04 -2.51 1.98
C VAL A 72 -0.41 -1.94 0.64
N GLU A 73 -1.63 -1.47 0.62
CA GLU A 73 -2.18 -0.69 -0.47
C GLU A 73 -2.56 0.71 0.03
N ILE A 74 -2.40 1.71 -0.81
CA ILE A 74 -2.83 3.09 -0.53
C ILE A 74 -3.74 3.63 -1.63
N GLY A 75 -4.68 4.48 -1.24
CA GLY A 75 -5.60 5.12 -2.16
C GLY A 75 -6.34 6.28 -1.51
N GLU A 76 -6.98 7.12 -2.31
CA GLU A 76 -7.85 8.20 -1.81
C GLU A 76 -9.19 7.68 -1.29
N ASN A 77 -9.56 6.46 -1.67
CA ASN A 77 -10.73 5.74 -1.21
C ASN A 77 -10.50 4.22 -1.37
N TYR A 78 -11.35 3.43 -0.73
CA TYR A 78 -11.22 1.96 -0.70
C TYR A 78 -11.30 1.29 -2.07
N ASN A 79 -11.94 1.91 -3.05
CA ASN A 79 -12.07 1.35 -4.41
C ASN A 79 -10.88 1.65 -5.31
N ASP A 80 -10.07 2.63 -4.94
CA ASP A 80 -8.99 3.18 -5.77
C ASP A 80 -7.63 3.03 -5.07
N MET A 81 -7.28 1.79 -4.71
CA MET A 81 -6.03 1.46 -4.04
C MET A 81 -5.00 0.88 -5.01
N VAL A 82 -3.74 1.12 -4.72
CA VAL A 82 -2.58 0.55 -5.42
C VAL A 82 -1.55 0.10 -4.38
N ASP A 83 -0.72 -0.87 -4.74
CA ASP A 83 0.36 -1.35 -3.89
C ASP A 83 1.25 -0.20 -3.42
N TYR A 84 1.59 -0.20 -2.15
CA TYR A 84 2.47 0.80 -1.56
C TYR A 84 3.92 0.34 -1.57
N ASP A 85 4.76 1.14 -2.22
CA ASP A 85 6.21 1.01 -2.16
C ASP A 85 6.80 2.35 -1.71
N ALA A 86 7.47 2.35 -0.56
CA ALA A 86 8.03 3.55 0.05
C ALA A 86 9.09 4.23 -0.83
N ASP A 87 9.89 3.45 -1.57
CA ASP A 87 10.94 3.97 -2.45
C ASP A 87 10.34 4.57 -3.73
N GLU A 88 9.31 3.92 -4.29
CA GLU A 88 8.61 4.40 -5.47
C GLU A 88 7.76 5.65 -5.17
N VAL A 89 7.07 5.68 -4.04
CA VAL A 89 6.26 6.82 -3.59
C VAL A 89 7.09 8.11 -3.51
N ASN A 90 8.34 8.01 -3.06
CA ASN A 90 9.23 9.18 -2.94
C ASN A 90 9.62 9.80 -4.28
N LYS A 91 9.42 9.11 -5.40
CA LYS A 91 9.63 9.65 -6.75
C LYS A 91 8.51 10.60 -7.19
N PHE A 92 7.38 10.59 -6.51
CA PHE A 92 6.20 11.41 -6.80
C PHE A 92 6.09 12.58 -5.82
N ALA A 93 5.56 13.69 -6.30
CA ALA A 93 5.33 14.86 -5.44
C ALA A 93 4.14 14.69 -4.48
N SER A 94 3.25 13.73 -4.76
CA SER A 94 2.07 13.46 -3.96
C SER A 94 1.61 12.02 -4.06
N TYR A 95 0.97 11.49 -3.01
CA TYR A 95 0.32 10.18 -3.04
C TYR A 95 -0.75 10.07 -4.14
N LYS A 96 -1.47 11.15 -4.40
CA LYS A 96 -2.45 11.20 -5.49
C LYS A 96 -1.83 10.96 -6.85
N GLY A 97 -0.67 11.56 -7.11
CA GLY A 97 0.10 11.34 -8.34
C GLY A 97 0.57 9.89 -8.45
N TYR A 98 1.07 9.33 -7.37
CA TYR A 98 1.49 7.95 -7.27
C TYR A 98 0.34 6.98 -7.59
N VAL A 99 -0.78 7.10 -6.89
CA VAL A 99 -1.97 6.26 -7.08
C VAL A 99 -2.50 6.36 -8.52
N LYS A 100 -2.60 7.59 -9.04
CA LYS A 100 -3.04 7.83 -10.43
C LYS A 100 -2.13 7.13 -11.44
N TYR A 101 -0.83 7.26 -11.28
CA TYR A 101 0.15 6.67 -12.18
C TYR A 101 0.01 5.14 -12.26
N TYR A 102 0.01 4.46 -11.11
CA TYR A 102 -0.04 3.01 -11.09
C TYR A 102 -1.41 2.44 -11.52
N LYS A 103 -2.50 3.14 -11.21
CA LYS A 103 -3.84 2.77 -11.73
C LYS A 103 -3.93 2.88 -13.25
N ASP A 104 -3.43 3.97 -13.81
CA ASP A 104 -3.46 4.17 -15.26
C ASP A 104 -2.49 3.20 -15.95
N GLN A 105 -1.33 2.92 -15.38
CA GLN A 105 -0.41 1.89 -15.87
C GLN A 105 -1.09 0.52 -15.92
N ALA A 106 -1.74 0.09 -14.85
CA ALA A 106 -2.44 -1.19 -14.81
C ALA A 106 -3.53 -1.30 -15.89
N LYS A 107 -4.29 -0.22 -16.14
CA LYS A 107 -5.28 -0.19 -17.22
C LYS A 107 -4.64 -0.35 -18.61
N PHE A 108 -3.51 0.31 -18.86
CA PHE A 108 -2.82 0.16 -20.14
C PHE A 108 -2.26 -1.24 -20.32
N GLU A 109 -1.76 -1.87 -19.25
CA GLU A 109 -1.32 -3.26 -19.28
C GLU A 109 -2.49 -4.21 -19.60
N ASP A 110 -3.65 -4.00 -18.98
CA ASP A 110 -4.88 -4.76 -19.28
C ASP A 110 -5.30 -4.61 -20.74
N TYR A 111 -5.28 -3.39 -21.29
CA TYR A 111 -5.60 -3.14 -22.71
C TYR A 111 -4.58 -3.78 -23.66
N LYS A 112 -3.30 -3.76 -23.31
CA LYS A 112 -2.25 -4.45 -24.07
C LYS A 112 -2.47 -5.96 -24.05
N ASN A 113 -2.74 -6.54 -22.88
CA ASN A 113 -2.96 -7.97 -22.71
C ASN A 113 -4.22 -8.44 -23.44
N ALA A 114 -5.25 -7.59 -23.53
CA ALA A 114 -6.46 -7.83 -24.32
C ALA A 114 -6.28 -7.64 -25.83
N GLY A 115 -5.09 -7.22 -26.28
CA GLY A 115 -4.80 -6.94 -27.70
C GLY A 115 -5.47 -5.68 -28.26
N MET A 116 -5.93 -4.79 -27.39
CA MET A 116 -6.62 -3.54 -27.76
C MET A 116 -5.65 -2.42 -28.15
N ILE A 117 -4.45 -2.45 -27.63
CA ILE A 117 -3.38 -1.48 -27.90
C ILE A 117 -2.03 -2.18 -28.12
N SER A 118 -1.14 -1.53 -28.89
CA SER A 118 0.23 -1.98 -29.05
C SER A 118 1.12 -1.52 -27.89
N GLU A 119 2.33 -2.07 -27.79
CA GLU A 119 3.33 -1.66 -26.81
C GLU A 119 3.72 -0.19 -26.96
N GLU A 120 3.88 0.28 -28.21
CA GLU A 120 4.16 1.68 -28.51
C GLU A 120 3.02 2.61 -28.05
N GLN A 121 1.77 2.20 -28.27
CA GLN A 121 0.60 2.96 -27.81
C GLN A 121 0.50 2.99 -26.29
N MET A 122 0.85 1.91 -25.60
CA MET A 122 0.93 1.86 -24.16
C MET A 122 1.99 2.83 -23.64
N GLU A 123 3.18 2.85 -24.23
CA GLU A 123 4.26 3.75 -23.83
C GLU A 123 3.88 5.23 -24.00
N VAL A 124 3.25 5.58 -25.12
CA VAL A 124 2.71 6.92 -25.34
C VAL A 124 1.67 7.31 -24.27
N GLY A 125 0.77 6.40 -23.93
CA GLY A 125 -0.23 6.59 -22.88
C GLY A 125 0.40 6.83 -21.51
N ILE A 126 1.36 6.02 -21.11
CA ILE A 126 2.09 6.15 -19.84
C ILE A 126 2.85 7.49 -19.77
N ASN A 127 3.51 7.89 -20.85
CA ASN A 127 4.20 9.18 -20.92
C ASN A 127 3.23 10.37 -20.79
N ALA A 128 2.05 10.29 -21.39
CA ALA A 128 0.99 11.29 -21.22
C ALA A 128 0.50 11.38 -19.77
N VAL A 129 0.35 10.25 -19.09
CA VAL A 129 0.00 10.21 -17.65
C VAL A 129 1.08 10.88 -16.81
N LYS A 130 2.36 10.56 -17.05
CA LYS A 130 3.49 11.22 -16.36
C LYS A 130 3.47 12.72 -16.54
N ALA A 131 3.30 13.20 -17.77
CA ALA A 131 3.21 14.65 -18.06
C ALA A 131 2.03 15.31 -17.35
N SER A 132 0.86 14.66 -17.32
CA SER A 132 -0.31 15.13 -16.59
C SER A 132 -0.04 15.25 -15.08
N ILE A 133 0.60 14.25 -14.47
CA ILE A 133 0.96 14.27 -13.05
C ILE A 133 1.93 15.41 -12.76
N GLU A 134 2.90 15.67 -13.63
CA GLU A 134 3.83 16.80 -13.47
C GLU A 134 3.15 18.15 -13.55
N GLN A 135 2.14 18.32 -14.42
CA GLN A 135 1.32 19.52 -14.43
C GLN A 135 0.55 19.72 -13.11
N TYR A 136 0.06 18.64 -12.49
CA TYR A 136 -0.58 18.72 -11.17
C TYR A 136 0.37 19.13 -10.04
N LYS A 137 1.69 18.94 -10.18
CA LYS A 137 2.68 19.44 -9.22
C LYS A 137 2.72 20.96 -9.15
N LEU A 138 2.38 21.65 -10.23
CA LEU A 138 2.39 23.12 -10.33
C LEU A 138 1.12 23.77 -9.79
N ILE A 139 0.08 22.97 -9.50
CA ILE A 139 -1.24 23.45 -9.07
C ILE A 139 -1.49 23.17 -7.57
N VAL A 140 -0.66 22.36 -6.96
CA VAL A 140 -0.71 22.03 -5.53
C VAL A 140 0.49 22.62 -4.80
#